data_d70d496ee284235ae7e21b519061c601
#
_entry.id   d70d496ee284235ae7e21b519061c601
#
_cell.length_a   1.000
_cell.length_b   1.000
_cell.length_c   1.000
_cell.angle_alpha   90.00
_cell.angle_beta   90.00
_cell.angle_gamma   90.00
#
_symmetry.space_group_name_H-M   'P 1'
#
loop_
_entity.id
_entity.type
_entity.pdbx_description
1 polymer ?
#
loop_
_entity_poly.entity_id
_entity_poly.type
_entity_poly.pdbx_seq_one_letter_code
_entity_poly.pdbx_strand_id
1 'polypeptide(L)'
;MKRNVYLAMKGLPEAREIFLRTWREKKTISERIDTEDALGRVTSGPVYAGVSAPTYHSAAMDGIAVRAERTYGATEQSPIILKTGEDALWINTGHALPEGYNAVIMVEKIHELDGSHIEIMQPAYPWQNIRKVGEDIVATQLLFPQNHIIRSYDMGSLVAAGVFKVMVRKKPGVIIIPTGTEIVSHKDITDFSQLKSNRIIDSNSVTLAGLVREAHAEPRVLDITADEEGAIRDVILT
;
A
#
# COMPACT_ATOMS: atom_id res chain seq x y z
N MET A 1 9.92 -21.22 -52.39
CA MET A 1 9.58 -21.63 -51.02
C MET A 1 8.19 -22.29 -51.00
N LYS A 2 8.07 -23.61 -50.70
CA LYS A 2 6.73 -24.21 -50.46
C LYS A 2 6.26 -23.70 -49.09
N ARG A 3 5.26 -22.82 -49.08
CA ARG A 3 4.54 -22.47 -47.83
C ARG A 3 3.76 -23.70 -47.39
N ASN A 4 4.21 -24.37 -46.33
CA ASN A 4 3.40 -25.38 -45.64
C ASN A 4 2.29 -24.63 -44.84
N VAL A 5 1.13 -24.43 -45.48
CA VAL A 5 -0.04 -23.76 -44.87
C VAL A 5 -0.94 -24.83 -44.23
N TYR A 6 -0.43 -25.59 -43.26
CA TYR A 6 -1.29 -26.42 -42.41
C TYR A 6 -1.42 -25.74 -41.04
N LEU A 7 -2.17 -24.66 -41.00
CA LEU A 7 -2.57 -24.06 -39.74
C LEU A 7 -3.77 -24.83 -39.20
N ALA A 8 -3.55 -25.62 -38.17
CA ALA A 8 -4.66 -26.14 -37.36
C ALA A 8 -5.24 -24.98 -36.55
N MET A 9 -6.23 -24.29 -37.08
CA MET A 9 -6.87 -23.17 -36.41
C MET A 9 -7.63 -23.67 -35.16
N LYS A 10 -7.43 -23.03 -34.06
CA LYS A 10 -8.16 -23.24 -32.79
C LYS A 10 -9.06 -22.06 -32.50
N GLY A 11 -10.22 -22.31 -31.92
CA GLY A 11 -11.09 -21.26 -31.42
C GLY A 11 -10.42 -20.53 -30.25
N LEU A 12 -10.69 -19.23 -30.10
CA LEU A 12 -10.11 -18.43 -29.01
C LEU A 12 -10.34 -19.04 -27.60
N PRO A 13 -11.52 -19.57 -27.26
CA PRO A 13 -11.72 -20.21 -25.95
C PRO A 13 -10.80 -21.42 -25.72
N GLU A 14 -10.64 -22.28 -26.75
CA GLU A 14 -9.76 -23.44 -26.69
C GLU A 14 -8.29 -23.05 -26.54
N ALA A 15 -7.83 -22.10 -27.34
CA ALA A 15 -6.45 -21.58 -27.27
C ALA A 15 -6.14 -20.97 -25.89
N ARG A 16 -7.08 -20.21 -25.33
CA ARG A 16 -6.99 -19.64 -24.00
C ARG A 16 -6.89 -20.72 -22.91
N GLU A 17 -7.73 -21.76 -22.99
CA GLU A 17 -7.70 -22.86 -22.00
C GLU A 17 -6.38 -23.64 -22.04
N ILE A 18 -5.85 -23.93 -23.23
CA ILE A 18 -4.56 -24.59 -23.41
C ILE A 18 -3.45 -23.73 -22.77
N PHE A 19 -3.42 -22.42 -23.05
CA PHE A 19 -2.44 -21.50 -22.49
C PHE A 19 -2.52 -21.46 -20.96
N LEU A 20 -3.72 -21.24 -20.40
CA LEU A 20 -3.92 -21.13 -18.96
C LEU A 20 -3.59 -22.41 -18.20
N ARG A 21 -3.85 -23.59 -18.80
CA ARG A 21 -3.52 -24.89 -18.18
C ARG A 21 -2.03 -25.01 -17.92
N THR A 22 -1.19 -24.56 -18.84
CA THR A 22 0.28 -24.56 -18.70
C THR A 22 0.78 -23.67 -17.55
N TRP A 23 0.01 -22.62 -17.21
CA TRP A 23 0.37 -21.66 -16.16
C TRP A 23 -0.20 -21.98 -14.79
N ARG A 24 -1.34 -22.65 -14.69
CA ARG A 24 -2.02 -22.97 -13.41
C ARG A 24 -1.16 -23.75 -12.43
N GLU A 25 -0.18 -24.50 -12.92
CA GLU A 25 0.72 -25.33 -12.11
C GLU A 25 1.97 -24.60 -11.61
N LYS A 26 2.26 -23.41 -12.13
CA LYS A 26 3.44 -22.64 -11.74
C LYS A 26 3.17 -21.79 -10.50
N LYS A 27 3.83 -22.14 -9.38
CA LYS A 27 3.82 -21.29 -8.18
C LYS A 27 4.75 -20.10 -8.39
N THR A 28 4.24 -18.89 -8.14
CA THR A 28 5.07 -17.68 -8.12
C THR A 28 6.03 -17.72 -6.93
N ILE A 29 7.29 -17.36 -7.14
CA ILE A 29 8.30 -17.21 -6.10
C ILE A 29 7.91 -16.02 -5.20
N SER A 30 8.19 -16.16 -3.90
CA SER A 30 8.01 -15.07 -2.95
C SER A 30 9.35 -14.38 -2.71
N GLU A 31 9.30 -13.07 -2.45
CA GLU A 31 10.44 -12.26 -2.05
C GLU A 31 10.05 -11.33 -0.91
N ARG A 32 11.02 -10.92 -0.11
CA ARG A 32 10.83 -9.97 0.99
C ARG A 32 11.36 -8.62 0.54
N ILE A 33 10.51 -7.61 0.60
CA ILE A 33 10.84 -6.24 0.19
C ILE A 33 10.54 -5.25 1.31
N ASP A 34 11.11 -4.06 1.23
CA ASP A 34 10.76 -2.96 2.11
C ASP A 34 9.33 -2.48 1.81
N THR A 35 8.60 -2.07 2.85
CA THR A 35 7.21 -1.64 2.69
C THR A 35 7.09 -0.41 1.78
N GLU A 36 8.11 0.44 1.74
CA GLU A 36 8.17 1.62 0.86
C GLU A 36 8.16 1.25 -0.63
N ASP A 37 8.65 0.05 -0.99
CA ASP A 37 8.68 -0.47 -2.36
C ASP A 37 7.49 -1.37 -2.70
N ALA A 38 6.51 -1.44 -1.79
CA ALA A 38 5.43 -2.43 -1.90
C ALA A 38 4.24 -1.99 -2.77
N LEU A 39 4.21 -0.76 -3.27
CA LEU A 39 3.08 -0.28 -4.08
C LEU A 39 2.84 -1.18 -5.31
N GLY A 40 1.59 -1.63 -5.46
CA GLY A 40 1.18 -2.50 -6.57
C GLY A 40 1.71 -3.93 -6.48
N ARG A 41 2.44 -4.30 -5.39
CA ARG A 41 2.89 -5.67 -5.17
C ARG A 41 1.77 -6.52 -4.59
N VAL A 42 1.86 -7.82 -4.75
CA VAL A 42 0.86 -8.78 -4.30
C VAL A 42 1.41 -9.56 -3.11
N THR A 43 0.71 -9.58 -1.98
CA THR A 43 1.10 -10.35 -0.79
C THR A 43 1.21 -11.84 -1.11
N SER A 44 2.30 -12.49 -0.70
CA SER A 44 2.50 -13.92 -0.92
C SER A 44 1.93 -14.80 0.20
N GLY A 45 1.56 -14.19 1.31
CA GLY A 45 0.91 -14.80 2.47
C GLY A 45 0.09 -13.76 3.23
N PRO A 46 -0.61 -14.15 4.30
CA PRO A 46 -1.30 -13.22 5.17
C PRO A 46 -0.30 -12.31 5.90
N VAL A 47 -0.67 -11.06 6.12
CA VAL A 47 0.15 -10.07 6.82
C VAL A 47 -0.56 -9.68 8.10
N TYR A 48 0.15 -9.80 9.22
CA TYR A 48 -0.36 -9.49 10.56
C TYR A 48 0.35 -8.27 11.14
N ALA A 49 -0.35 -7.51 11.97
CA ALA A 49 0.22 -6.39 12.70
C ALA A 49 1.29 -6.85 13.68
N GLY A 50 2.45 -6.21 13.67
CA GLY A 50 3.54 -6.45 14.61
C GLY A 50 3.33 -5.73 15.94
N VAL A 51 2.69 -4.55 15.91
CA VAL A 51 2.39 -3.72 17.09
C VAL A 51 0.97 -3.17 16.99
N SER A 52 0.43 -2.73 18.12
CA SER A 52 -0.81 -1.97 18.15
C SER A 52 -0.57 -0.52 17.70
N ALA A 53 -1.56 0.09 17.09
CA ALA A 53 -1.57 1.51 16.75
C ALA A 53 -2.86 2.16 17.31
N PRO A 54 -2.76 3.23 18.11
CA PRO A 54 -1.54 3.74 18.74
C PRO A 54 -0.88 2.72 19.68
N THR A 55 0.42 2.90 19.97
CA THR A 55 1.19 2.02 20.87
C THR A 55 1.03 2.40 22.34
N TYR A 56 0.46 3.56 22.64
CA TYR A 56 0.17 4.07 23.99
C TYR A 56 -1.14 4.86 23.99
N HIS A 57 -1.72 5.03 25.20
CA HIS A 57 -2.87 5.94 25.37
C HIS A 57 -2.41 7.38 25.19
N SER A 58 -3.04 8.14 24.33
CA SER A 58 -2.69 9.52 24.04
C SER A 58 -3.88 10.46 24.13
N ALA A 59 -3.61 11.74 24.40
CA ALA A 59 -4.60 12.78 24.31
C ALA A 59 -5.09 12.95 22.85
N ALA A 60 -6.39 12.98 22.64
CA ALA A 60 -7.01 13.27 21.35
C ALA A 60 -7.18 14.77 21.10
N MET A 61 -7.07 15.59 22.15
CA MET A 61 -7.28 17.04 22.14
C MET A 61 -6.25 17.73 23.06
N ASP A 62 -6.00 19.02 22.80
CA ASP A 62 -5.24 19.87 23.70
C ASP A 62 -6.10 20.25 24.91
N GLY A 63 -5.51 20.30 26.09
CA GLY A 63 -6.22 20.63 27.32
C GLY A 63 -5.52 20.11 28.57
N ILE A 64 -6.29 19.56 29.49
CA ILE A 64 -5.80 19.02 30.75
C ILE A 64 -6.16 17.54 30.93
N ALA A 65 -5.19 16.72 31.28
CA ALA A 65 -5.41 15.38 31.76
C ALA A 65 -5.93 15.43 33.22
N VAL A 66 -7.00 14.70 33.50
CA VAL A 66 -7.65 14.66 34.81
C VAL A 66 -8.01 13.21 35.17
N ARG A 67 -8.25 12.99 36.47
CA ARG A 67 -8.98 11.81 36.95
C ARG A 67 -10.46 12.15 36.86
N ALA A 68 -11.23 11.46 36.01
CA ALA A 68 -12.64 11.73 35.78
C ALA A 68 -13.44 11.82 37.08
N GLU A 69 -13.12 10.95 38.04
CA GLU A 69 -13.77 10.86 39.35
C GLU A 69 -13.63 12.14 40.19
N ARG A 70 -12.57 12.92 39.95
CA ARG A 70 -12.32 14.21 40.62
C ARG A 70 -13.14 15.35 40.01
N THR A 71 -13.80 15.12 38.90
CA THR A 71 -14.60 16.13 38.18
C THR A 71 -16.12 15.96 38.38
N TYR A 72 -16.53 14.86 39.06
CA TYR A 72 -17.93 14.55 39.23
C TYR A 72 -18.63 15.59 40.09
N GLY A 73 -19.78 16.05 39.63
CA GLY A 73 -20.56 17.11 40.29
C GLY A 73 -20.26 18.52 39.79
N ALA A 74 -19.29 18.70 38.89
CA ALA A 74 -19.04 20.00 38.27
C ALA A 74 -20.23 20.43 37.46
N THR A 75 -20.75 21.66 37.72
CA THR A 75 -21.80 22.32 36.96
C THR A 75 -21.53 23.82 36.86
N GLU A 76 -22.23 24.54 36.01
CA GLU A 76 -22.13 26.00 35.94
C GLU A 76 -22.50 26.69 37.27
N GLN A 77 -23.40 26.10 38.06
CA GLN A 77 -23.81 26.63 39.38
C GLN A 77 -22.87 26.20 40.51
N SER A 78 -22.10 25.12 40.29
CA SER A 78 -21.17 24.58 41.27
C SER A 78 -19.90 24.08 40.54
N PRO A 79 -19.08 25.02 40.06
CA PRO A 79 -17.83 24.64 39.38
C PRO A 79 -16.84 23.97 40.34
N ILE A 80 -15.99 23.15 39.80
CA ILE A 80 -14.88 22.49 40.54
C ILE A 80 -13.55 23.15 40.17
N ILE A 81 -12.78 23.48 41.22
CA ILE A 81 -11.42 24.00 41.07
C ILE A 81 -10.42 22.85 41.20
N LEU A 82 -9.59 22.70 40.18
CA LEU A 82 -8.53 21.71 40.08
C LEU A 82 -7.17 22.39 40.22
N LYS A 83 -6.26 21.79 40.99
CA LYS A 83 -4.91 22.28 41.15
C LYS A 83 -4.01 21.75 40.03
N THR A 84 -3.38 22.66 39.29
CA THR A 84 -2.44 22.31 38.21
C THR A 84 -1.20 21.62 38.81
N GLY A 85 -0.76 20.53 38.20
CA GLY A 85 0.36 19.72 38.66
C GLY A 85 -0.02 18.62 39.66
N GLU A 86 -1.24 18.63 40.20
CA GLU A 86 -1.73 17.62 41.17
C GLU A 86 -3.04 16.95 40.71
N ASP A 87 -4.09 17.75 40.47
CA ASP A 87 -5.40 17.24 40.02
C ASP A 87 -5.53 17.29 38.50
N ALA A 88 -4.81 18.20 37.85
CA ALA A 88 -4.82 18.43 36.41
C ALA A 88 -3.40 18.63 35.87
N LEU A 89 -3.08 18.02 34.74
CA LEU A 89 -1.81 18.19 34.02
C LEU A 89 -2.09 18.70 32.61
N TRP A 90 -1.40 19.76 32.21
CA TRP A 90 -1.46 20.23 30.82
C TRP A 90 -0.94 19.17 29.88
N ILE A 91 -1.69 18.92 28.81
CA ILE A 91 -1.37 17.91 27.82
C ILE A 91 -1.76 18.41 26.42
N ASN A 92 -0.93 18.10 25.43
CA ASN A 92 -1.23 18.39 24.04
C ASN A 92 -1.63 17.11 23.28
N THR A 93 -2.37 17.29 22.21
CA THR A 93 -2.76 16.22 21.29
C THR A 93 -1.58 15.32 20.92
N GLY A 94 -1.78 14.01 20.96
CA GLY A 94 -0.76 13.02 20.64
C GLY A 94 0.21 12.69 21.79
N HIS A 95 0.28 13.50 22.86
CA HIS A 95 1.13 13.18 24.01
C HIS A 95 0.56 11.99 24.81
N ALA A 96 1.47 11.21 25.38
CA ALA A 96 1.10 10.09 26.22
C ALA A 96 0.31 10.56 27.45
N LEU A 97 -0.80 9.84 27.73
CA LEU A 97 -1.59 10.11 28.92
C LEU A 97 -0.74 9.79 30.17
N PRO A 98 -0.60 10.72 31.13
CA PRO A 98 0.17 10.49 32.34
C PRO A 98 -0.46 9.38 33.18
N GLU A 99 0.36 8.62 33.89
CA GLU A 99 -0.08 7.55 34.78
C GLU A 99 -1.05 8.05 35.86
N GLY A 100 -2.12 7.33 36.08
CA GLY A 100 -3.15 7.67 37.06
C GLY A 100 -4.22 8.65 36.57
N TYR A 101 -4.10 9.18 35.33
CA TYR A 101 -5.12 10.02 34.69
C TYR A 101 -5.90 9.19 33.67
N ASN A 102 -7.21 9.50 33.52
CA ASN A 102 -8.10 8.68 32.69
C ASN A 102 -9.09 9.48 31.84
N ALA A 103 -8.94 10.80 31.77
CA ALA A 103 -9.71 11.67 30.90
C ALA A 103 -8.92 12.92 30.49
N VAL A 104 -9.30 13.53 29.37
CA VAL A 104 -8.82 14.84 28.93
C VAL A 104 -9.97 15.80 28.75
N ILE A 105 -9.90 16.95 29.41
CA ILE A 105 -10.84 18.05 29.21
C ILE A 105 -10.18 19.03 28.24
N MET A 106 -10.92 19.38 27.15
CA MET A 106 -10.42 20.28 26.11
C MET A 106 -10.17 21.70 26.67
N VAL A 107 -9.17 22.38 26.12
CA VAL A 107 -8.79 23.72 26.56
C VAL A 107 -9.96 24.72 26.48
N GLU A 108 -10.88 24.55 25.55
CA GLU A 108 -12.05 25.43 25.39
C GLU A 108 -13.12 25.26 26.50
N LYS A 109 -12.99 24.21 27.33
CA LYS A 109 -13.94 23.87 28.40
C LYS A 109 -13.36 24.14 29.80
N ILE A 110 -12.24 24.79 29.90
CA ILE A 110 -11.59 25.14 31.15
C ILE A 110 -11.49 26.66 31.30
N HIS A 111 -11.45 27.12 32.55
CA HIS A 111 -11.20 28.50 32.88
C HIS A 111 -9.99 28.57 33.83
N GLU A 112 -8.91 29.14 33.36
CA GLU A 112 -7.71 29.34 34.16
C GLU A 112 -7.95 30.55 35.11
N LEU A 113 -7.90 30.29 36.41
CA LEU A 113 -8.12 31.33 37.45
C LEU A 113 -6.83 32.05 37.77
N ASP A 114 -5.75 31.26 37.91
CA ASP A 114 -4.41 31.73 38.15
C ASP A 114 -3.43 30.67 37.64
N GLY A 115 -2.13 30.91 37.66
CA GLY A 115 -1.14 29.97 37.13
C GLY A 115 -1.11 28.60 37.81
N SER A 116 -1.93 28.36 38.84
CA SER A 116 -1.97 27.11 39.62
C SER A 116 -3.35 26.48 39.77
N HIS A 117 -4.43 27.18 39.38
CA HIS A 117 -5.80 26.69 39.54
C HIS A 117 -6.62 26.83 38.25
N ILE A 118 -7.37 25.79 37.94
CA ILE A 118 -8.24 25.68 36.78
C ILE A 118 -9.64 25.36 37.25
N GLU A 119 -10.62 26.11 36.77
CA GLU A 119 -12.03 25.88 36.99
C GLU A 119 -12.66 25.10 35.86
N ILE A 120 -13.47 24.10 36.18
CA ILE A 120 -14.29 23.34 35.26
C ILE A 120 -15.76 23.39 35.64
N MET A 121 -16.63 23.49 34.63
CA MET A 121 -18.10 23.62 34.82
C MET A 121 -18.86 22.37 34.34
N GLN A 122 -18.14 21.35 33.87
CA GLN A 122 -18.70 20.08 33.40
C GLN A 122 -17.83 18.90 33.86
N PRO A 123 -18.45 17.78 34.26
CA PRO A 123 -17.66 16.60 34.60
C PRO A 123 -17.09 15.94 33.34
N ALA A 124 -15.94 15.31 33.48
CA ALA A 124 -15.40 14.38 32.52
C ALA A 124 -15.84 12.95 32.81
N TYR A 125 -15.93 12.13 31.78
CA TYR A 125 -16.13 10.68 31.95
C TYR A 125 -14.84 9.93 31.64
N PRO A 126 -14.65 8.72 32.20
CA PRO A 126 -13.46 7.92 31.92
C PRO A 126 -13.25 7.69 30.42
N TRP A 127 -12.00 7.87 29.96
CA TRP A 127 -11.57 7.74 28.57
C TRP A 127 -12.06 8.85 27.63
N GLN A 128 -12.63 9.92 28.15
CA GLN A 128 -13.02 11.09 27.36
C GLN A 128 -11.78 11.69 26.69
N ASN A 129 -11.86 11.96 25.38
CA ASN A 129 -10.81 12.56 24.55
C ASN A 129 -9.43 11.86 24.67
N ILE A 130 -9.46 10.55 24.82
CA ILE A 130 -8.26 9.70 24.84
C ILE A 130 -8.30 8.73 23.67
N ARG A 131 -7.25 8.70 22.89
CA ARG A 131 -6.99 7.65 21.91
C ARG A 131 -6.38 6.44 22.64
N LYS A 132 -7.06 5.32 22.55
CA LYS A 132 -6.66 4.10 23.29
C LYS A 132 -5.62 3.32 22.50
N VAL A 133 -4.75 2.60 23.22
CA VAL A 133 -3.86 1.60 22.59
C VAL A 133 -4.69 0.66 21.72
N GLY A 134 -4.24 0.47 20.49
CA GLY A 134 -4.90 -0.45 19.56
C GLY A 134 -6.26 0.02 19.03
N GLU A 135 -6.59 1.31 19.15
CA GLU A 135 -7.86 1.85 18.64
C GLU A 135 -7.98 1.69 17.12
N ASP A 136 -6.88 1.87 16.40
CA ASP A 136 -6.85 1.74 14.94
C ASP A 136 -6.47 0.31 14.51
N ILE A 137 -5.42 -0.27 15.13
CA ILE A 137 -4.88 -1.60 14.80
C ILE A 137 -4.46 -2.29 16.10
N VAL A 138 -4.85 -3.54 16.26
CA VAL A 138 -4.41 -4.37 17.39
C VAL A 138 -3.26 -5.27 16.97
N ALA A 139 -2.22 -5.41 17.80
CA ALA A 139 -1.12 -6.34 17.57
C ALA A 139 -1.66 -7.75 17.26
N THR A 140 -1.05 -8.44 16.31
CA THR A 140 -1.46 -9.75 15.77
C THR A 140 -2.75 -9.76 14.92
N GLN A 141 -3.42 -8.62 14.75
CA GLN A 141 -4.56 -8.51 13.85
C GLN A 141 -4.15 -8.82 12.40
N LEU A 142 -4.99 -9.54 11.67
CA LEU A 142 -4.80 -9.72 10.23
C LEU A 142 -5.04 -8.38 9.52
N LEU A 143 -4.00 -7.83 8.89
CA LEU A 143 -4.08 -6.61 8.09
C LEU A 143 -4.54 -6.92 6.67
N PHE A 144 -3.86 -7.85 6.01
CA PHE A 144 -4.13 -8.21 4.63
C PHE A 144 -4.07 -9.72 4.44
N PRO A 145 -5.00 -10.30 3.65
CA PRO A 145 -4.95 -11.71 3.28
C PRO A 145 -3.84 -11.96 2.25
N GLN A 146 -3.55 -13.21 1.97
CA GLN A 146 -2.76 -13.62 0.82
C GLN A 146 -3.42 -13.15 -0.48
N ASN A 147 -2.61 -12.78 -1.49
CA ASN A 147 -3.03 -12.28 -2.80
C ASN A 147 -3.71 -10.90 -2.77
N HIS A 148 -3.49 -10.12 -1.72
CA HIS A 148 -3.90 -8.72 -1.68
C HIS A 148 -2.93 -7.84 -2.49
N ILE A 149 -3.46 -6.96 -3.34
CA ILE A 149 -2.67 -5.94 -4.05
C ILE A 149 -2.49 -4.76 -3.11
N ILE A 150 -1.24 -4.46 -2.77
CA ILE A 150 -0.91 -3.37 -1.84
C ILE A 150 -1.09 -2.02 -2.52
N ARG A 151 -1.91 -1.16 -1.93
CA ARG A 151 -2.23 0.20 -2.37
C ARG A 151 -1.49 1.22 -1.49
N SER A 152 -1.48 2.47 -1.88
CA SER A 152 -0.76 3.52 -1.16
C SER A 152 -1.17 3.67 0.32
N TYR A 153 -2.46 3.61 0.63
CA TYR A 153 -2.95 3.68 2.01
C TYR A 153 -2.71 2.40 2.81
N ASP A 154 -2.59 1.24 2.14
CA ASP A 154 -2.19 -0.02 2.78
C ASP A 154 -0.75 0.07 3.30
N MET A 155 0.15 0.76 2.56
CA MET A 155 1.54 0.98 2.99
C MET A 155 1.60 1.78 4.30
N GLY A 156 0.76 2.82 4.44
CA GLY A 156 0.63 3.58 5.69
C GLY A 156 0.19 2.69 6.85
N SER A 157 -0.81 1.83 6.63
CA SER A 157 -1.29 0.87 7.63
C SER A 157 -0.22 -0.15 8.02
N LEU A 158 0.57 -0.66 7.06
CA LEU A 158 1.69 -1.57 7.32
C LEU A 158 2.73 -0.92 8.23
N VAL A 159 3.15 0.31 7.91
CA VAL A 159 4.15 1.04 8.70
C VAL A 159 3.61 1.34 10.10
N ALA A 160 2.37 1.82 10.23
CA ALA A 160 1.73 2.07 11.52
C ALA A 160 1.62 0.80 12.39
N ALA A 161 1.43 -0.35 11.75
CA ALA A 161 1.38 -1.66 12.41
C ALA A 161 2.76 -2.29 12.67
N GLY A 162 3.87 -1.58 12.42
CA GLY A 162 5.23 -2.08 12.63
C GLY A 162 5.71 -3.09 11.59
N VAL A 163 5.08 -3.13 10.41
CA VAL A 163 5.46 -4.02 9.31
C VAL A 163 6.29 -3.22 8.32
N PHE A 164 7.61 -3.19 8.52
CA PHE A 164 8.55 -2.44 7.67
C PHE A 164 9.04 -3.24 6.46
N LYS A 165 8.85 -4.56 6.46
CA LYS A 165 9.15 -5.46 5.35
C LYS A 165 7.98 -6.42 5.16
N VAL A 166 7.63 -6.66 3.91
CA VAL A 166 6.49 -7.51 3.56
C VAL A 166 6.90 -8.61 2.58
N MET A 167 6.28 -9.79 2.74
CA MET A 167 6.46 -10.91 1.81
C MET A 167 5.48 -10.75 0.64
N VAL A 168 6.02 -10.61 -0.55
CA VAL A 168 5.24 -10.42 -1.78
C VAL A 168 5.58 -11.47 -2.83
N ARG A 169 4.71 -11.64 -3.81
CA ARG A 169 5.01 -12.43 -4.99
C ARG A 169 6.01 -11.69 -5.86
N LYS A 170 7.06 -12.38 -6.32
CA LYS A 170 7.97 -11.84 -7.32
C LYS A 170 7.19 -11.54 -8.59
N LYS A 171 7.44 -10.37 -9.18
CA LYS A 171 6.82 -10.00 -10.46
C LYS A 171 7.25 -10.99 -11.54
N PRO A 172 6.31 -11.56 -12.31
CA PRO A 172 6.67 -12.39 -13.45
C PRO A 172 7.36 -11.55 -14.54
N GLY A 173 8.46 -12.06 -15.08
CA GLY A 173 9.09 -11.48 -16.26
C GLY A 173 8.35 -11.91 -17.52
N VAL A 174 8.07 -10.98 -18.44
CA VAL A 174 7.49 -11.26 -19.74
C VAL A 174 8.41 -10.76 -20.83
N ILE A 175 8.92 -11.68 -21.65
CA ILE A 175 9.76 -11.34 -22.80
C ILE A 175 8.85 -11.10 -24.00
N ILE A 176 9.03 -9.95 -24.65
CA ILE A 176 8.33 -9.56 -25.87
C ILE A 176 9.36 -9.62 -27.01
N ILE A 177 9.07 -10.46 -28.00
CA ILE A 177 9.96 -10.69 -29.15
C ILE A 177 9.25 -10.13 -30.38
N PRO A 178 9.57 -8.90 -30.84
CA PRO A 178 9.02 -8.41 -32.09
C PRO A 178 9.66 -9.15 -33.27
N THR A 179 8.81 -9.66 -34.17
CA THR A 179 9.28 -10.39 -35.36
C THR A 179 8.72 -9.76 -36.63
N GLY A 180 9.55 -9.66 -37.65
CA GLY A 180 9.17 -9.13 -38.98
C GLY A 180 10.34 -8.47 -39.67
N THR A 181 10.44 -8.64 -40.96
CA THR A 181 11.48 -7.99 -41.79
C THR A 181 11.06 -6.58 -42.24
N GLU A 182 9.75 -6.28 -42.12
CA GLU A 182 9.16 -4.98 -42.48
C GLU A 182 9.14 -3.99 -41.32
N ILE A 183 9.26 -4.45 -40.06
CA ILE A 183 9.16 -3.56 -38.90
C ILE A 183 10.47 -2.86 -38.58
N VAL A 184 10.37 -1.68 -37.99
CA VAL A 184 11.49 -0.89 -37.49
C VAL A 184 11.19 -0.39 -36.07
N SER A 185 12.21 -0.32 -35.24
CA SER A 185 12.08 0.25 -33.92
C SER A 185 11.85 1.76 -34.01
N HIS A 186 10.90 2.28 -33.24
CA HIS A 186 10.68 3.73 -33.12
C HIS A 186 11.92 4.45 -32.56
N LYS A 187 12.80 3.74 -31.84
CA LYS A 187 14.05 4.28 -31.27
C LYS A 187 15.11 4.56 -32.33
N ASP A 188 15.02 3.90 -33.47
CA ASP A 188 15.99 4.02 -34.56
C ASP A 188 15.58 5.11 -35.57
N ILE A 189 14.38 5.71 -35.38
CA ILE A 189 13.84 6.74 -36.27
C ILE A 189 14.17 8.09 -35.68
N THR A 190 15.14 8.78 -36.29
CA THR A 190 15.49 10.16 -35.93
C THR A 190 14.79 11.20 -36.84
N ASP A 191 14.39 10.78 -38.04
CA ASP A 191 13.64 11.60 -39.01
C ASP A 191 12.65 10.70 -39.76
N PHE A 192 11.41 11.18 -39.92
CA PHE A 192 10.36 10.43 -40.64
C PHE A 192 10.67 10.23 -42.14
N SER A 193 11.57 11.01 -42.72
CA SER A 193 12.08 10.75 -44.09
C SER A 193 12.82 9.42 -44.23
N GLN A 194 13.26 8.84 -43.11
CA GLN A 194 13.91 7.52 -43.06
C GLN A 194 12.90 6.36 -43.20
N LEU A 195 11.60 6.63 -43.02
CA LEU A 195 10.56 5.64 -43.23
C LEU A 195 10.37 5.39 -44.73
N LYS A 196 10.96 4.32 -45.20
CA LYS A 196 10.73 3.83 -46.56
C LYS A 196 9.30 3.28 -46.67
N SER A 197 8.74 3.32 -47.89
CA SER A 197 7.36 2.90 -48.17
C SER A 197 7.01 1.46 -47.81
N ASN A 198 7.98 0.63 -47.43
CA ASN A 198 7.80 -0.77 -47.01
C ASN A 198 8.20 -1.03 -45.55
N ARG A 199 8.30 -0.02 -44.71
CA ARG A 199 8.63 -0.16 -43.29
C ARG A 199 7.47 0.29 -42.42
N ILE A 200 7.22 -0.48 -41.35
CA ILE A 200 6.16 -0.24 -40.36
C ILE A 200 6.82 -0.04 -38.99
N ILE A 201 6.43 1.02 -38.31
CA ILE A 201 6.92 1.28 -36.95
C ILE A 201 6.36 0.25 -35.98
N ASP A 202 7.20 -0.37 -35.16
CA ASP A 202 6.79 -1.28 -34.11
C ASP A 202 6.05 -0.53 -32.99
N SER A 203 4.74 -0.51 -33.05
CA SER A 203 3.84 -0.02 -32.02
C SER A 203 3.38 -1.14 -31.07
N ASN A 204 3.39 -2.39 -31.54
CA ASN A 204 2.87 -3.53 -30.78
C ASN A 204 3.72 -3.83 -29.55
N SER A 205 5.03 -3.76 -29.65
CA SER A 205 5.91 -3.96 -28.50
C SER A 205 5.67 -2.94 -27.40
N VAL A 206 5.37 -1.69 -27.73
CA VAL A 206 5.05 -0.64 -26.75
C VAL A 206 3.71 -0.92 -26.08
N THR A 207 2.70 -1.31 -26.87
CA THR A 207 1.37 -1.68 -26.35
C THR A 207 1.46 -2.89 -25.42
N LEU A 208 2.14 -3.96 -25.86
CA LEU A 208 2.30 -5.17 -25.06
C LEU A 208 3.09 -4.90 -23.77
N ALA A 209 4.15 -4.09 -23.84
CA ALA A 209 4.89 -3.71 -22.65
C ALA A 209 4.03 -2.89 -21.66
N GLY A 210 3.12 -2.04 -22.16
CA GLY A 210 2.12 -1.35 -21.36
C GLY A 210 1.20 -2.33 -20.63
N LEU A 211 0.58 -3.24 -21.37
CA LEU A 211 -0.32 -4.27 -20.82
C LEU A 211 0.36 -5.16 -19.77
N VAL A 212 1.63 -5.53 -20.00
CA VAL A 212 2.43 -6.29 -19.03
C VAL A 212 2.61 -5.52 -17.73
N ARG A 213 2.89 -4.22 -17.79
CA ARG A 213 3.02 -3.37 -16.59
C ARG A 213 1.68 -3.19 -15.87
N GLU A 214 0.59 -3.00 -16.60
CA GLU A 214 -0.77 -2.95 -16.03
C GLU A 214 -1.14 -4.24 -15.31
N ALA A 215 -0.65 -5.39 -15.81
CA ALA A 215 -0.79 -6.69 -15.15
C ALA A 215 0.19 -6.92 -13.99
N HIS A 216 0.89 -5.89 -13.51
CA HIS A 216 1.88 -5.95 -12.43
C HIS A 216 3.06 -6.88 -12.71
N ALA A 217 3.42 -7.09 -13.99
CA ALA A 217 4.57 -7.89 -14.43
C ALA A 217 5.68 -6.99 -15.00
N GLU A 218 6.86 -7.56 -15.26
CA GLU A 218 8.03 -6.85 -15.79
C GLU A 218 8.24 -7.17 -17.27
N PRO A 219 8.01 -6.25 -18.20
CA PRO A 219 8.26 -6.48 -19.62
C PRO A 219 9.74 -6.32 -19.96
N ARG A 220 10.26 -7.24 -20.76
CA ARG A 220 11.54 -7.13 -21.44
C ARG A 220 11.31 -7.23 -22.94
N VAL A 221 11.41 -6.11 -23.65
CA VAL A 221 11.32 -6.07 -25.12
C VAL A 221 12.71 -6.34 -25.67
N LEU A 222 12.81 -7.36 -26.52
CA LEU A 222 14.04 -7.70 -27.23
C LEU A 222 14.13 -6.92 -28.55
N ASP A 223 15.29 -7.00 -29.20
CA ASP A 223 15.48 -6.43 -30.52
C ASP A 223 14.62 -7.15 -31.57
N ILE A 224 14.31 -6.47 -32.67
CA ILE A 224 13.49 -7.02 -33.74
C ILE A 224 14.21 -8.21 -34.36
N THR A 225 13.56 -9.36 -34.34
CA THR A 225 14.06 -10.63 -34.85
C THR A 225 13.55 -10.87 -36.27
N ALA A 226 14.41 -11.35 -37.16
CA ALA A 226 13.99 -11.72 -38.50
C ALA A 226 12.92 -12.82 -38.45
N ASP A 227 11.94 -12.77 -39.38
CA ASP A 227 10.86 -13.77 -39.46
C ASP A 227 11.38 -15.08 -40.10
N GLU A 228 12.38 -15.66 -39.47
CA GLU A 228 13.04 -16.92 -39.83
C GLU A 228 13.01 -17.88 -38.65
N GLU A 229 12.64 -19.13 -38.89
CA GLU A 229 12.47 -20.16 -37.83
C GLU A 229 13.71 -20.29 -36.94
N GLY A 230 14.93 -20.28 -37.55
CA GLY A 230 16.19 -20.36 -36.80
C GLY A 230 16.40 -19.19 -35.86
N ALA A 231 16.23 -17.96 -36.35
CA ALA A 231 16.43 -16.76 -35.59
C ALA A 231 15.44 -16.67 -34.40
N ILE A 232 14.15 -17.00 -34.65
CA ILE A 232 13.11 -17.01 -33.60
C ILE A 232 13.40 -18.09 -32.55
N ARG A 233 13.83 -19.29 -32.99
CA ARG A 233 14.21 -20.38 -32.07
C ARG A 233 15.37 -19.97 -31.16
N ASP A 234 16.40 -19.38 -31.72
CA ASP A 234 17.61 -18.99 -30.98
C ASP A 234 17.27 -17.96 -29.91
N VAL A 235 16.41 -16.97 -30.23
CA VAL A 235 15.97 -15.94 -29.26
C VAL A 235 15.08 -16.53 -28.17
N ILE A 236 14.26 -17.55 -28.45
CA ILE A 236 13.42 -18.21 -27.42
C ILE A 236 14.26 -19.05 -26.46
N LEU A 237 15.36 -19.61 -26.92
CA LEU A 237 16.23 -20.51 -26.14
C LEU A 237 17.32 -19.78 -25.33
N THR A 238 17.51 -18.46 -25.56
CA THR A 238 18.44 -17.61 -24.81
C THR A 238 17.76 -17.05 -23.54
#